data_66c32b07e14f98f97c5e57a3289f0778
#
_entry.id   66c32b07e14f98f97c5e57a3289f0778
#
_cell.length_a   1.000
_cell.length_b   1.000
_cell.length_c   1.000
_cell.angle_alpha   90.00
_cell.angle_beta   90.00
_cell.angle_gamma   90.00
#
_symmetry.space_group_name_H-M   'P 1'
#
loop_
_entity.id
_entity.type
_entity.pdbx_description
1 polymer ?
#
loop_
_entity_poly.entity_id
_entity_poly.type
_entity_poly.pdbx_seq_one_letter_code
_entity_poly.pdbx_strand_id
1 'polypeptide(L)'
;MNTVPSKRIEYLDIARGLGILLVVLGHNDLGALSPFAHQVIYSFHIPLFFFLSGYFINTSISFFDYFKKRFHSILKPYLFTIFLIYFASVSFEKMSFQNAIGRILKSLYGSIDYIDWGQLWFLPQLFVVSLYAFIFISLVSRLRNRWLTWGILIATLAASLPFLHVFYPFTLSIFGKEYEIYGLPFSLDVVFLSGFFFILGNEVRQAASEKTFDSILLLIVSGIGMILLNTFFPYRVDIAVRVYESFLLNTAEAILGILFALALSRQTEMHSQRLGSLFKYFGNISLIILLFHVPIQEFWGQKVMALTKNLPFSILAGFIMGVLGPVLIYEIFIRFNPVASFWFGRKAELPARKEYPVQEEQTAVNPPGTPAVEIKEQ
;
A
#
# COMPACT_ATOMS: atom_id res chain seq x y z
N MET A 1 21.95 -4.56 22.20
CA MET A 1 20.56 -4.85 22.55
C MET A 1 19.96 -5.70 21.45
N ASN A 2 19.76 -6.99 21.71
CA ASN A 2 19.11 -7.89 20.76
C ASN A 2 17.63 -7.52 20.68
N THR A 3 17.24 -6.82 19.61
CA THR A 3 15.82 -6.58 19.32
C THR A 3 15.21 -7.92 18.91
N VAL A 4 14.41 -8.50 19.80
CA VAL A 4 13.53 -9.62 19.44
C VAL A 4 12.71 -9.17 18.22
N PRO A 5 12.73 -9.88 17.09
CA PRO A 5 11.93 -9.52 15.94
C PRO A 5 10.46 -9.51 16.38
N SER A 6 9.78 -8.38 16.21
CA SER A 6 8.35 -8.28 16.51
C SER A 6 7.62 -9.37 15.72
N LYS A 7 6.85 -10.21 16.41
CA LYS A 7 6.06 -11.29 15.80
C LYS A 7 5.24 -10.68 14.67
N ARG A 8 5.44 -11.17 13.46
CA ARG A 8 4.72 -10.72 12.28
C ARG A 8 3.25 -11.08 12.43
N ILE A 9 2.36 -10.11 12.23
CA ILE A 9 0.92 -10.29 12.39
C ILE A 9 0.36 -10.72 11.03
N GLU A 10 0.18 -12.03 10.85
CA GLU A 10 -0.08 -12.64 9.56
C GLU A 10 -1.41 -12.21 8.93
N TYR A 11 -2.50 -12.12 9.72
CA TYR A 11 -3.80 -11.71 9.18
C TYR A 11 -3.80 -10.28 8.59
N LEU A 12 -2.92 -9.38 9.04
CA LEU A 12 -2.79 -8.04 8.45
C LEU A 12 -2.09 -8.09 7.09
N ASP A 13 -1.15 -9.01 6.90
CA ASP A 13 -0.55 -9.23 5.59
C ASP A 13 -1.56 -9.88 4.63
N ILE A 14 -2.44 -10.78 5.14
CA ILE A 14 -3.56 -11.34 4.39
C ILE A 14 -4.53 -10.22 3.98
N ALA A 15 -4.91 -9.33 4.92
CA ALA A 15 -5.80 -8.20 4.65
C ALA A 15 -5.22 -7.26 3.57
N ARG A 16 -3.90 -7.02 3.60
CA ARG A 16 -3.21 -6.26 2.55
C ARG A 16 -3.24 -6.97 1.20
N GLY A 17 -3.11 -8.31 1.20
CA GLY A 17 -3.22 -9.13 -0.01
C GLY A 17 -4.62 -9.13 -0.61
N LEU A 18 -5.65 -9.29 0.22
CA LEU A 18 -7.05 -9.15 -0.21
C LEU A 18 -7.32 -7.74 -0.75
N GLY A 19 -6.88 -6.71 -0.01
CA GLY A 19 -7.05 -5.31 -0.40
C GLY A 19 -6.43 -5.01 -1.76
N ILE A 20 -5.19 -5.46 -2.05
CA ILE A 20 -4.55 -5.17 -3.34
C ILE A 20 -5.25 -5.88 -4.51
N LEU A 21 -5.79 -7.08 -4.30
CA LEU A 21 -6.60 -7.75 -5.33
C LEU A 21 -7.89 -6.98 -5.62
N LEU A 22 -8.54 -6.41 -4.59
CA LEU A 22 -9.70 -5.53 -4.77
C LEU A 22 -9.33 -4.24 -5.50
N VAL A 23 -8.14 -3.67 -5.25
CA VAL A 23 -7.62 -2.52 -6.02
C VAL A 23 -7.52 -2.87 -7.51
N VAL A 24 -6.87 -3.99 -7.85
CA VAL A 24 -6.75 -4.43 -9.26
C VAL A 24 -8.12 -4.65 -9.88
N LEU A 25 -9.04 -5.28 -9.15
CA LEU A 25 -10.40 -5.52 -9.64
C LEU A 25 -11.19 -4.22 -9.83
N GLY A 26 -11.05 -3.25 -8.92
CA GLY A 26 -11.74 -1.96 -8.99
C GLY A 26 -11.23 -1.03 -10.09
N HIS A 27 -9.98 -1.20 -10.54
CA HIS A 27 -9.36 -0.35 -11.57
C HIS A 27 -9.55 -0.89 -13.01
N ASN A 28 -10.37 -1.91 -13.21
CA ASN A 28 -10.76 -2.36 -14.54
C ASN A 28 -12.23 -2.00 -14.85
N ASP A 29 -12.77 -2.46 -15.98
CA ASP A 29 -14.14 -2.15 -16.41
C ASP A 29 -15.24 -2.85 -15.54
N LEU A 30 -14.92 -3.22 -14.29
CA LEU A 30 -15.89 -3.83 -13.37
C LEU A 30 -17.13 -2.94 -13.17
N GLY A 31 -16.94 -1.62 -13.13
CA GLY A 31 -18.04 -0.67 -13.01
C GLY A 31 -19.06 -0.76 -14.13
N ALA A 32 -18.64 -1.10 -15.35
CA ALA A 32 -19.53 -1.31 -16.48
C ALA A 32 -20.28 -2.67 -16.40
N LEU A 33 -19.66 -3.70 -15.78
CA LEU A 33 -20.26 -5.01 -15.60
C LEU A 33 -21.16 -5.04 -14.34
N SER A 34 -20.70 -4.48 -13.24
CA SER A 34 -21.38 -4.49 -11.95
C SER A 34 -21.08 -3.19 -11.18
N PRO A 35 -21.90 -2.14 -11.39
CA PRO A 35 -21.75 -0.86 -10.66
C PRO A 35 -21.79 -1.07 -9.14
N PHE A 36 -22.61 -1.98 -8.66
CA PHE A 36 -22.73 -2.31 -7.24
C PHE A 36 -21.43 -2.89 -6.67
N ALA A 37 -20.84 -3.89 -7.33
CA ALA A 37 -19.59 -4.48 -6.88
C ALA A 37 -18.43 -3.45 -6.88
N HIS A 38 -18.39 -2.60 -7.90
CA HIS A 38 -17.43 -1.49 -7.97
C HIS A 38 -17.61 -0.51 -6.80
N GLN A 39 -18.85 -0.09 -6.52
CA GLN A 39 -19.16 0.80 -5.41
C GLN A 39 -18.75 0.20 -4.06
N VAL A 40 -19.09 -1.06 -3.80
CA VAL A 40 -18.68 -1.77 -2.57
C VAL A 40 -17.16 -1.77 -2.41
N ILE A 41 -16.41 -2.04 -3.48
CA ILE A 41 -14.94 -2.00 -3.43
C ILE A 41 -14.45 -0.58 -3.09
N TYR A 42 -14.97 0.43 -3.79
CA TYR A 42 -14.54 1.81 -3.62
C TYR A 42 -14.89 2.39 -2.25
N SER A 43 -15.94 1.89 -1.59
CA SER A 43 -16.33 2.37 -0.26
C SER A 43 -15.27 2.14 0.82
N PHE A 44 -14.37 1.14 0.67
CA PHE A 44 -13.44 0.82 1.77
C PHE A 44 -12.00 0.47 1.35
N HIS A 45 -11.67 0.16 0.08
CA HIS A 45 -10.34 -0.34 -0.27
C HIS A 45 -9.21 0.66 0.02
N ILE A 46 -9.39 1.95 -0.29
CA ILE A 46 -8.42 3.02 0.04
C ILE A 46 -8.34 3.27 1.55
N PRO A 47 -9.46 3.47 2.28
CA PRO A 47 -9.48 3.50 3.74
C PRO A 47 -8.74 2.33 4.40
N LEU A 48 -8.91 1.10 3.89
CA LEU A 48 -8.22 -0.10 4.39
C LEU A 48 -6.69 0.03 4.31
N PHE A 49 -6.15 0.55 3.21
CA PHE A 49 -4.70 0.72 3.07
C PHE A 49 -4.14 1.81 4.00
N PHE A 50 -4.88 2.92 4.22
CA PHE A 50 -4.50 3.91 5.23
C PHE A 50 -4.53 3.30 6.62
N PHE A 51 -5.58 2.58 6.97
CA PHE A 51 -5.74 1.87 8.23
C PHE A 51 -4.58 0.89 8.48
N LEU A 52 -4.29 -0.01 7.53
CA LEU A 52 -3.20 -1.00 7.64
C LEU A 52 -1.83 -0.32 7.78
N SER A 53 -1.62 0.81 7.12
CA SER A 53 -0.38 1.58 7.24
C SER A 53 -0.24 2.23 8.61
N GLY A 54 -1.35 2.73 9.17
CA GLY A 54 -1.43 3.32 10.49
C GLY A 54 -1.27 2.32 11.62
N TYR A 55 -1.75 1.09 11.43
CA TYR A 55 -1.58 0.01 12.40
C TYR A 55 -0.11 -0.26 12.74
N PHE A 56 0.79 -0.04 11.78
CA PHE A 56 2.23 -0.25 11.95
C PHE A 56 3.03 1.04 12.24
N ILE A 57 2.37 2.15 12.55
CA ILE A 57 3.10 3.38 12.88
C ILE A 57 3.95 3.19 14.15
N ASN A 58 5.16 3.73 14.11
CA ASN A 58 6.05 3.78 15.26
C ASN A 58 6.44 5.23 15.55
N THR A 59 5.92 5.78 16.63
CA THR A 59 6.20 7.13 17.09
C THR A 59 7.31 7.20 18.15
N SER A 60 7.95 6.06 18.48
CA SER A 60 9.06 6.01 19.45
C SER A 60 10.41 6.42 18.87
N ILE A 61 10.49 6.63 17.55
CA ILE A 61 11.70 7.11 16.86
C ILE A 61 11.61 8.61 16.61
N SER A 62 12.73 9.25 16.24
CA SER A 62 12.72 10.68 15.89
C SER A 62 11.87 10.93 14.63
N PHE A 63 11.30 12.15 14.51
CA PHE A 63 10.56 12.52 13.30
C PHE A 63 11.41 12.39 12.03
N PHE A 64 12.69 12.75 12.11
CA PHE A 64 13.59 12.68 10.96
C PHE A 64 13.90 11.24 10.53
N ASP A 65 14.06 10.31 11.49
CA ASP A 65 14.22 8.88 11.17
C ASP A 65 12.95 8.30 10.58
N TYR A 66 11.78 8.71 11.10
CA TYR A 66 10.50 8.32 10.54
C TYR A 66 10.33 8.84 9.10
N PHE A 67 10.63 10.12 8.87
CA PHE A 67 10.63 10.74 7.53
C PHE A 67 11.52 9.97 6.55
N LYS A 68 12.79 9.73 6.92
CA LYS A 68 13.71 8.94 6.08
C LYS A 68 13.15 7.55 5.74
N LYS A 69 12.63 6.86 6.75
CA LYS A 69 12.03 5.53 6.56
C LYS A 69 10.87 5.58 5.58
N ARG A 70 9.95 6.55 5.71
CA ARG A 70 8.80 6.72 4.82
C ARG A 70 9.22 7.16 3.42
N PHE A 71 10.17 8.07 3.32
CA PHE A 71 10.76 8.46 2.03
C PHE A 71 11.29 7.23 1.28
N HIS A 72 12.10 6.41 1.93
CA HIS A 72 12.70 5.23 1.29
C HIS A 72 11.68 4.14 0.93
N SER A 73 10.62 3.98 1.72
CA SER A 73 9.65 2.91 1.50
C SER A 73 8.46 3.29 0.61
N ILE A 74 8.17 4.60 0.43
CA ILE A 74 6.99 5.08 -0.27
C ILE A 74 7.36 6.05 -1.40
N LEU A 75 8.03 7.16 -1.05
CA LEU A 75 8.25 8.24 -2.03
C LEU A 75 9.36 7.90 -3.03
N LYS A 76 10.43 7.23 -2.61
CA LYS A 76 11.50 6.78 -3.52
C LYS A 76 10.98 5.81 -4.60
N PRO A 77 10.18 4.75 -4.29
CA PRO A 77 9.55 3.93 -5.31
C PRO A 77 8.66 4.71 -6.27
N TYR A 78 7.90 5.68 -5.76
CA TYR A 78 7.10 6.58 -6.60
C TYR A 78 7.95 7.35 -7.61
N LEU A 79 8.97 8.07 -7.12
CA LEU A 79 9.86 8.87 -7.97
C LEU A 79 10.61 8.01 -9.00
N PHE A 80 11.03 6.82 -8.59
CA PHE A 80 11.69 5.89 -9.50
C PHE A 80 10.74 5.36 -10.57
N THR A 81 9.49 5.07 -10.22
CA THR A 81 8.48 4.63 -11.20
C THR A 81 8.16 5.75 -12.19
N ILE A 82 7.99 7.00 -11.73
CA ILE A 82 7.83 8.16 -12.61
C ILE A 82 9.00 8.27 -13.58
N PHE A 83 10.24 8.15 -13.09
CA PHE A 83 11.42 8.15 -13.96
C PHE A 83 11.37 7.02 -14.99
N LEU A 84 11.03 5.78 -14.60
CA LEU A 84 10.93 4.65 -15.51
C LEU A 84 9.87 4.85 -16.60
N ILE A 85 8.69 5.39 -16.26
CA ILE A 85 7.61 5.68 -17.19
C ILE A 85 8.12 6.60 -18.30
N TYR A 86 8.68 7.75 -17.94
CA TYR A 86 9.08 8.74 -18.95
C TYR A 86 10.38 8.38 -19.66
N PHE A 87 11.28 7.64 -19.02
CA PHE A 87 12.42 7.04 -19.69
C PHE A 87 11.97 6.07 -20.78
N ALA A 88 10.99 5.21 -20.48
CA ALA A 88 10.41 4.29 -21.47
C ALA A 88 9.69 5.04 -22.60
N SER A 89 8.91 6.07 -22.28
CA SER A 89 8.19 6.87 -23.27
C SER A 89 9.13 7.62 -24.23
N VAL A 90 10.27 8.12 -23.74
CA VAL A 90 11.30 8.72 -24.62
C VAL A 90 11.97 7.66 -25.50
N SER A 91 12.29 6.49 -24.91
CA SER A 91 13.06 5.45 -25.58
C SER A 91 12.26 4.66 -26.62
N PHE A 92 10.99 4.38 -26.34
CA PHE A 92 10.16 3.47 -27.14
C PHE A 92 8.99 4.16 -27.85
N GLU A 93 8.39 5.18 -27.23
CA GLU A 93 7.21 5.89 -27.77
C GLU A 93 7.58 7.17 -28.53
N LYS A 94 8.88 7.48 -28.66
CA LYS A 94 9.40 8.66 -29.37
C LYS A 94 8.92 9.99 -28.76
N MET A 95 8.59 10.02 -27.48
CA MET A 95 8.30 11.26 -26.77
C MET A 95 9.54 12.17 -26.78
N SER A 96 9.35 13.47 -27.01
CA SER A 96 10.48 14.42 -26.91
C SER A 96 10.96 14.54 -25.45
N PHE A 97 12.27 14.71 -25.28
CA PHE A 97 12.88 14.87 -23.95
C PHE A 97 12.27 16.06 -23.18
N GLN A 98 11.97 17.16 -23.88
CA GLN A 98 11.34 18.33 -23.27
C GLN A 98 9.94 18.01 -22.71
N ASN A 99 9.13 17.25 -23.45
CA ASN A 99 7.81 16.81 -23.01
C ASN A 99 7.92 15.87 -21.80
N ALA A 100 8.89 14.95 -21.80
CA ALA A 100 9.15 14.06 -20.69
C ALA A 100 9.48 14.83 -19.40
N ILE A 101 10.37 15.82 -19.47
CA ILE A 101 10.67 16.70 -18.32
C ILE A 101 9.40 17.41 -17.83
N GLY A 102 8.62 18.00 -18.73
CA GLY A 102 7.36 18.67 -18.37
C GLY A 102 6.38 17.75 -17.65
N ARG A 103 6.25 16.49 -18.08
CA ARG A 103 5.39 15.49 -17.44
C ARG A 103 5.97 15.00 -16.09
N ILE A 104 7.29 14.83 -15.98
CA ILE A 104 7.94 14.54 -14.69
C ILE A 104 7.62 15.64 -13.69
N LEU A 105 7.80 16.91 -14.06
CA LEU A 105 7.51 18.05 -13.18
C LEU A 105 6.04 18.09 -12.76
N LYS A 106 5.09 17.83 -13.67
CA LYS A 106 3.68 17.69 -13.31
C LYS A 106 3.45 16.55 -12.33
N SER A 107 4.02 15.37 -12.57
CA SER A 107 3.88 14.21 -11.69
C SER A 107 4.45 14.48 -10.29
N LEU A 108 5.47 15.33 -10.14
CA LEU A 108 5.99 15.72 -8.82
C LEU A 108 4.97 16.48 -7.97
N TYR A 109 3.91 17.01 -8.57
CA TYR A 109 2.80 17.60 -7.83
C TYR A 109 2.03 16.56 -7.00
N GLY A 110 1.97 15.31 -7.46
CA GLY A 110 1.47 14.17 -6.67
C GLY A 110 -0.06 14.10 -6.50
N SER A 111 -0.87 14.88 -7.25
CA SER A 111 -2.32 14.72 -7.35
C SER A 111 -2.68 13.93 -8.60
N ILE A 112 -3.79 13.19 -8.58
CA ILE A 112 -4.20 12.27 -9.65
C ILE A 112 -4.24 12.93 -11.03
N ASP A 113 -4.71 14.19 -11.12
CA ASP A 113 -4.87 14.93 -12.36
C ASP A 113 -3.55 15.31 -13.06
N TYR A 114 -2.43 15.14 -12.36
CA TYR A 114 -1.09 15.48 -12.84
C TYR A 114 -0.20 14.26 -13.08
N ILE A 115 -0.73 13.03 -12.91
CA ILE A 115 0.01 11.77 -13.00
C ILE A 115 -0.60 10.92 -14.11
N ASP A 116 0.19 10.53 -15.12
CA ASP A 116 -0.30 9.72 -16.24
C ASP A 116 -0.82 8.35 -15.80
N TRP A 117 -0.16 7.71 -14.83
CA TRP A 117 -0.64 6.50 -14.19
C TRP A 117 -1.36 6.86 -12.90
N GLY A 118 -2.65 7.16 -13.01
CA GLY A 118 -3.46 7.75 -11.94
C GLY A 118 -3.34 7.06 -10.59
N GLN A 119 -3.25 5.71 -10.54
CA GLN A 119 -3.14 4.95 -9.29
C GLN A 119 -1.93 5.34 -8.42
N LEU A 120 -0.90 5.96 -9.01
CA LEU A 120 0.29 6.38 -8.28
C LEU A 120 0.05 7.53 -7.31
N TRP A 121 -1.07 8.28 -7.43
CA TRP A 121 -1.44 9.38 -6.51
C TRP A 121 -1.44 8.92 -5.04
N PHE A 122 -1.77 7.66 -4.81
CA PHE A 122 -1.85 7.08 -3.48
C PHE A 122 -0.51 7.14 -2.71
N LEU A 123 0.63 7.01 -3.38
CA LEU A 123 1.93 6.97 -2.71
C LEU A 123 2.36 8.33 -2.14
N PRO A 124 2.36 9.46 -2.87
CA PRO A 124 2.62 10.77 -2.28
C PRO A 124 1.60 11.11 -1.19
N GLN A 125 0.33 10.75 -1.37
CA GLN A 125 -0.69 10.93 -0.34
C GLN A 125 -0.40 10.11 0.92
N LEU A 126 -0.08 8.82 0.79
CA LEU A 126 0.28 7.95 1.92
C LEU A 126 1.53 8.46 2.66
N PHE A 127 2.49 9.00 1.92
CA PHE A 127 3.68 9.62 2.52
C PHE A 127 3.28 10.79 3.42
N VAL A 128 2.51 11.76 2.91
CA VAL A 128 2.11 12.95 3.66
C VAL A 128 1.19 12.60 4.83
N VAL A 129 0.21 11.72 4.63
CA VAL A 129 -0.68 11.23 5.70
C VAL A 129 0.10 10.57 6.81
N SER A 130 1.15 9.81 6.48
CA SER A 130 1.99 9.17 7.49
C SER A 130 2.74 10.18 8.36
N LEU A 131 3.23 11.30 7.77
CA LEU A 131 3.88 12.39 8.51
C LEU A 131 2.88 13.16 9.38
N TYR A 132 1.71 13.49 8.82
CA TYR A 132 0.62 14.11 9.57
C TYR A 132 0.23 13.26 10.79
N ALA A 133 -0.03 11.95 10.58
CA ALA A 133 -0.40 11.05 11.65
C ALA A 133 0.71 10.90 12.72
N PHE A 134 1.97 10.89 12.33
CA PHE A 134 3.09 10.87 13.27
C PHE A 134 3.06 12.11 14.19
N ILE A 135 2.91 13.30 13.60
CA ILE A 135 2.82 14.56 14.35
C ILE A 135 1.58 14.55 15.25
N PHE A 136 0.42 14.20 14.69
CA PHE A 136 -0.85 14.15 15.41
C PHE A 136 -0.75 13.23 16.65
N ILE A 137 -0.34 11.98 16.46
CA ILE A 137 -0.23 10.99 17.55
C ILE A 137 0.79 11.47 18.59
N SER A 138 1.94 12.03 18.17
CA SER A 138 2.98 12.52 19.08
C SER A 138 2.49 13.71 19.94
N LEU A 139 1.64 14.57 19.39
CA LEU A 139 1.08 15.70 20.12
C LEU A 139 -0.05 15.25 21.05
N VAL A 140 -0.97 14.45 20.54
CA VAL A 140 -2.20 14.06 21.26
C VAL A 140 -1.88 13.04 22.36
N SER A 141 -0.86 12.20 22.21
CA SER A 141 -0.41 11.29 23.29
C SER A 141 0.00 12.01 24.57
N ARG A 142 0.38 13.30 24.48
CA ARG A 142 0.70 14.14 25.66
C ARG A 142 -0.52 14.53 26.48
N LEU A 143 -1.71 14.52 25.89
CA LEU A 143 -2.94 14.93 26.55
C LEU A 143 -3.44 13.95 27.60
N ARG A 144 -2.97 12.70 27.58
CA ARG A 144 -3.34 11.61 28.54
C ARG A 144 -4.85 11.37 28.69
N ASN A 145 -5.68 11.97 27.82
CA ASN A 145 -7.13 11.86 27.84
C ASN A 145 -7.63 11.27 26.52
N ARG A 146 -8.05 10.02 26.56
CA ARG A 146 -8.50 9.28 25.38
C ARG A 146 -9.74 9.88 24.74
N TRP A 147 -10.67 10.40 25.53
CA TRP A 147 -11.87 11.03 24.99
C TRP A 147 -11.54 12.30 24.21
N LEU A 148 -10.59 13.10 24.70
CA LEU A 148 -10.11 14.28 24.00
C LEU A 148 -9.40 13.89 22.70
N THR A 149 -8.63 12.81 22.70
CA THR A 149 -8.01 12.26 21.46
C THR A 149 -9.06 11.94 20.41
N TRP A 150 -10.10 11.20 20.79
CA TRP A 150 -11.20 10.89 19.87
C TRP A 150 -11.97 12.15 19.44
N GLY A 151 -12.23 13.10 20.34
CA GLY A 151 -12.86 14.36 20.01
C GLY A 151 -12.09 15.16 18.96
N ILE A 152 -10.77 15.28 19.12
CA ILE A 152 -9.90 15.95 18.15
C ILE A 152 -9.88 15.18 16.81
N LEU A 153 -9.81 13.86 16.84
CA LEU A 153 -9.81 13.04 15.63
C LEU A 153 -11.13 13.18 14.84
N ILE A 154 -12.27 13.19 15.53
CA ILE A 154 -13.58 13.42 14.91
C ILE A 154 -13.67 14.85 14.38
N ALA A 155 -13.17 15.84 15.10
CA ALA A 155 -13.15 17.23 14.67
C ALA A 155 -12.28 17.42 13.40
N THR A 156 -11.12 16.76 13.30
CA THR A 156 -10.28 16.79 12.09
C THR A 156 -10.95 16.08 10.92
N LEU A 157 -11.66 14.97 11.19
CA LEU A 157 -12.47 14.31 10.17
C LEU A 157 -13.60 15.23 9.67
N ALA A 158 -14.32 15.91 10.56
CA ALA A 158 -15.35 16.87 10.17
C ALA A 158 -14.76 18.05 9.37
N ALA A 159 -13.58 18.54 9.76
CA ALA A 159 -12.87 19.58 9.04
C ALA A 159 -12.43 19.16 7.62
N SER A 160 -12.35 17.85 7.33
CA SER A 160 -12.00 17.39 5.99
C SER A 160 -13.03 17.79 4.92
N LEU A 161 -14.31 17.92 5.27
CA LEU A 161 -15.40 18.22 4.33
C LEU A 161 -15.17 19.50 3.51
N PRO A 162 -14.94 20.67 4.13
CA PRO A 162 -14.68 21.89 3.36
C PRO A 162 -13.38 21.78 2.54
N PHE A 163 -12.35 21.05 3.04
CA PHE A 163 -11.09 20.89 2.31
C PHE A 163 -11.26 20.13 1.00
N LEU A 164 -12.12 19.11 0.96
CA LEU A 164 -12.40 18.35 -0.26
C LEU A 164 -12.98 19.22 -1.38
N HIS A 165 -13.82 20.21 -1.03
CA HIS A 165 -14.52 21.01 -2.03
C HIS A 165 -13.81 22.34 -2.34
N VAL A 166 -13.12 22.95 -1.36
CA VAL A 166 -12.47 24.26 -1.55
C VAL A 166 -11.25 24.17 -2.47
N PHE A 167 -10.54 23.05 -2.45
CA PHE A 167 -9.28 22.89 -3.19
C PHE A 167 -9.37 21.99 -4.42
N TYR A 168 -10.58 21.63 -4.88
CA TYR A 168 -10.72 20.72 -6.02
C TYR A 168 -11.99 21.00 -6.84
N PRO A 169 -11.91 21.74 -7.94
CA PRO A 169 -10.80 22.61 -8.35
C PRO A 169 -10.81 23.96 -7.62
N PHE A 170 -9.69 24.69 -7.66
CA PHE A 170 -9.62 26.10 -7.26
C PHE A 170 -8.84 26.92 -8.28
N THR A 171 -9.19 28.20 -8.41
CA THR A 171 -8.55 29.10 -9.37
C THR A 171 -7.44 29.89 -8.69
N LEU A 172 -6.25 29.86 -9.28
CA LEU A 172 -5.10 30.64 -8.87
C LEU A 172 -4.77 31.69 -9.93
N SER A 173 -4.83 32.97 -9.58
CA SER A 173 -4.44 34.06 -10.48
C SER A 173 -2.96 34.41 -10.31
N ILE A 174 -2.15 34.19 -11.34
CA ILE A 174 -0.70 34.50 -11.34
C ILE A 174 -0.42 35.40 -12.55
N PHE A 175 0.13 36.61 -12.29
CA PHE A 175 0.45 37.59 -13.33
C PHE A 175 -0.69 37.88 -14.30
N GLY A 176 -1.95 37.96 -13.78
CA GLY A 176 -3.15 38.25 -14.58
C GLY A 176 -3.64 37.07 -15.44
N LYS A 177 -3.07 35.88 -15.29
CA LYS A 177 -3.57 34.65 -15.87
C LYS A 177 -4.20 33.77 -14.80
N GLU A 178 -5.35 33.20 -15.12
CA GLU A 178 -6.06 32.27 -14.27
C GLU A 178 -5.65 30.83 -14.60
N TYR A 179 -5.33 30.09 -13.55
CA TYR A 179 -4.99 28.69 -13.62
C TYR A 179 -5.94 27.88 -12.73
N GLU A 180 -6.60 26.91 -13.32
CA GLU A 180 -7.44 25.97 -12.57
C GLU A 180 -6.54 24.84 -12.03
N ILE A 181 -6.54 24.68 -10.70
CA ILE A 181 -5.70 23.73 -9.97
C ILE A 181 -6.59 22.66 -9.34
N TYR A 182 -6.25 21.40 -9.57
CA TYR A 182 -6.98 20.22 -9.09
C TYR A 182 -6.28 19.63 -7.88
N GLY A 183 -6.71 20.05 -6.67
CA GLY A 183 -6.18 19.61 -5.38
C GLY A 183 -4.87 20.29 -4.98
N LEU A 184 -4.45 20.10 -3.75
CA LEU A 184 -3.17 20.57 -3.23
C LEU A 184 -2.03 19.59 -3.57
N PRO A 185 -0.75 20.02 -3.54
CA PRO A 185 0.39 19.13 -3.75
C PRO A 185 0.32 17.90 -2.84
N PHE A 186 0.65 16.72 -3.39
CA PHE A 186 0.55 15.42 -2.70
C PHE A 186 -0.86 15.14 -2.14
N SER A 187 -1.89 15.76 -2.74
CA SER A 187 -3.28 15.64 -2.28
C SER A 187 -3.46 16.00 -0.79
N LEU A 188 -2.77 17.07 -0.33
CA LEU A 188 -2.86 17.57 1.06
C LEU A 188 -4.28 17.92 1.49
N ASP A 189 -5.14 18.28 0.55
CA ASP A 189 -6.56 18.56 0.77
C ASP A 189 -7.35 17.35 1.28
N VAL A 190 -6.89 16.12 1.05
CA VAL A 190 -7.49 14.88 1.58
C VAL A 190 -6.79 14.35 2.84
N VAL A 191 -5.81 15.08 3.40
CA VAL A 191 -4.97 14.59 4.51
C VAL A 191 -5.77 14.29 5.78
N PHE A 192 -6.80 15.07 6.07
CA PHE A 192 -7.63 14.88 7.27
C PHE A 192 -8.52 13.64 7.15
N LEU A 193 -9.15 13.44 5.99
CA LEU A 193 -9.96 12.25 5.72
C LEU A 193 -9.11 10.98 5.75
N SER A 194 -8.03 10.96 4.99
CA SER A 194 -7.11 9.81 4.93
C SER A 194 -6.41 9.58 6.28
N GLY A 195 -6.06 10.67 6.98
CA GLY A 195 -5.45 10.66 8.31
C GLY A 195 -6.35 10.06 9.38
N PHE A 196 -7.65 10.27 9.30
CA PHE A 196 -8.61 9.61 10.19
C PHE A 196 -8.47 8.09 10.12
N PHE A 197 -8.51 7.49 8.93
CA PHE A 197 -8.37 6.04 8.77
C PHE A 197 -6.98 5.54 9.17
N PHE A 198 -5.94 6.32 8.88
CA PHE A 198 -4.58 5.99 9.29
C PHE A 198 -4.45 5.96 10.83
N ILE A 199 -4.93 6.99 11.53
CA ILE A 199 -4.88 7.08 12.98
C ILE A 199 -5.80 6.02 13.62
N LEU A 200 -6.97 5.75 13.03
CA LEU A 200 -7.86 4.67 13.45
C LEU A 200 -7.12 3.32 13.50
N GLY A 201 -6.24 3.05 12.53
CA GLY A 201 -5.40 1.84 12.54
C GLY A 201 -4.50 1.76 13.78
N ASN A 202 -3.88 2.87 14.20
CA ASN A 202 -3.10 2.93 15.43
C ASN A 202 -3.96 2.75 16.69
N GLU A 203 -5.13 3.37 16.73
CA GLU A 203 -6.05 3.26 17.87
C GLU A 203 -6.57 1.83 18.03
N VAL A 204 -6.93 1.17 16.93
CA VAL A 204 -7.36 -0.23 16.95
C VAL A 204 -6.22 -1.15 17.41
N ARG A 205 -4.99 -0.92 16.97
CA ARG A 205 -3.83 -1.68 17.48
C ARG A 205 -3.66 -1.59 18.99
N GLN A 206 -3.97 -0.44 19.58
CA GLN A 206 -3.83 -0.22 21.03
C GLN A 206 -5.02 -0.74 21.82
N ALA A 207 -6.21 -0.80 21.22
CA ALA A 207 -7.46 -1.11 21.91
C ALA A 207 -7.93 -2.55 21.70
N ALA A 208 -7.69 -3.14 20.54
CA ALA A 208 -8.19 -4.45 20.16
C ALA A 208 -7.10 -5.52 20.23
N SER A 209 -7.44 -6.68 20.75
CA SER A 209 -6.61 -7.88 20.63
C SER A 209 -6.86 -8.58 19.28
N GLU A 210 -5.94 -9.43 18.83
CA GLU A 210 -6.14 -10.26 17.64
C GLU A 210 -7.42 -11.11 17.75
N LYS A 211 -7.76 -11.56 18.97
CA LYS A 211 -8.98 -12.35 19.26
C LYS A 211 -10.28 -11.61 18.94
N THR A 212 -10.26 -10.29 18.91
CA THR A 212 -11.44 -9.50 18.50
C THR A 212 -11.88 -9.86 17.07
N PHE A 213 -10.93 -10.17 16.19
CA PHE A 213 -11.16 -10.50 14.80
C PHE A 213 -11.41 -12.01 14.57
N ASP A 214 -11.31 -12.86 15.60
CA ASP A 214 -11.67 -14.29 15.53
C ASP A 214 -13.19 -14.48 15.42
N SER A 215 -13.97 -13.44 15.72
CA SER A 215 -15.43 -13.50 15.79
C SER A 215 -16.07 -13.64 14.41
N ILE A 216 -16.73 -14.78 14.15
CA ILE A 216 -17.53 -15.00 12.97
C ILE A 216 -18.74 -14.03 12.93
N LEU A 217 -19.27 -13.66 14.10
CA LEU A 217 -20.34 -12.67 14.19
C LEU A 217 -19.89 -11.31 13.69
N LEU A 218 -18.65 -10.88 14.03
CA LEU A 218 -18.08 -9.64 13.50
C LEU A 218 -17.96 -9.69 11.97
N LEU A 219 -17.50 -10.80 11.41
CA LEU A 219 -17.43 -11.01 9.95
C LEU A 219 -18.81 -10.86 9.30
N ILE A 220 -19.81 -11.54 9.84
CA ILE A 220 -21.17 -11.52 9.27
C ILE A 220 -21.80 -10.14 9.40
N VAL A 221 -21.77 -9.53 10.59
CA VAL A 221 -22.42 -8.24 10.85
C VAL A 221 -21.75 -7.13 10.04
N SER A 222 -20.42 -7.10 9.99
CA SER A 222 -19.71 -6.07 9.20
C SER A 222 -19.94 -6.25 7.69
N GLY A 223 -19.94 -7.49 7.18
CA GLY A 223 -20.22 -7.79 5.79
C GLY A 223 -21.67 -7.44 5.39
N ILE A 224 -22.65 -7.90 6.16
CA ILE A 224 -24.06 -7.57 5.91
C ILE A 224 -24.29 -6.06 6.05
N GLY A 225 -23.77 -5.42 7.08
CA GLY A 225 -23.90 -3.97 7.28
C GLY A 225 -23.34 -3.16 6.11
N MET A 226 -22.15 -3.52 5.61
CA MET A 226 -21.54 -2.88 4.44
C MET A 226 -22.42 -3.05 3.19
N ILE A 227 -22.93 -4.27 2.93
CA ILE A 227 -23.81 -4.54 1.79
C ILE A 227 -25.12 -3.76 1.90
N LEU A 228 -25.75 -3.75 3.08
CA LEU A 228 -26.98 -3.00 3.30
C LEU A 228 -26.81 -1.51 3.10
N LEU A 229 -25.74 -0.91 3.65
CA LEU A 229 -25.47 0.52 3.44
C LEU A 229 -25.30 0.84 1.95
N ASN A 230 -24.47 0.09 1.22
CA ASN A 230 -24.28 0.29 -0.22
C ASN A 230 -25.54 0.01 -1.04
N THR A 231 -26.48 -0.82 -0.56
CA THR A 231 -27.76 -1.09 -1.25
C THR A 231 -28.77 0.01 -1.04
N PHE A 232 -28.94 0.48 0.21
CA PHE A 232 -29.98 1.44 0.56
C PHE A 232 -29.53 2.89 0.43
N PHE A 233 -28.21 3.13 0.49
CA PHE A 233 -27.60 4.45 0.44
C PHE A 233 -26.41 4.45 -0.55
N PRO A 234 -26.66 4.37 -1.88
CA PRO A 234 -25.63 4.20 -2.89
C PRO A 234 -24.83 5.50 -3.15
N TYR A 235 -24.26 6.08 -2.10
CA TYR A 235 -23.43 7.28 -2.19
C TYR A 235 -22.07 6.95 -2.78
N ARG A 236 -21.62 7.78 -3.72
CA ARG A 236 -20.33 7.57 -4.39
C ARG A 236 -19.18 7.92 -3.47
N VAL A 237 -18.13 7.10 -3.58
CA VAL A 237 -16.84 7.32 -2.92
C VAL A 237 -15.74 7.16 -3.95
N ASP A 238 -14.95 8.23 -4.13
CA ASP A 238 -13.67 8.18 -4.81
C ASP A 238 -12.77 9.29 -4.23
N ILE A 239 -11.95 8.90 -3.26
CA ILE A 239 -11.08 9.84 -2.54
C ILE A 239 -10.06 10.48 -3.48
N ALA A 240 -9.65 9.80 -4.55
CA ALA A 240 -8.67 10.29 -5.51
C ALA A 240 -9.17 11.57 -6.22
N VAL A 241 -10.45 11.59 -6.59
CA VAL A 241 -11.14 12.72 -7.25
C VAL A 241 -12.06 13.48 -6.31
N ARG A 242 -11.84 13.35 -4.99
CA ARG A 242 -12.53 14.08 -3.91
C ARG A 242 -14.05 13.88 -3.85
N VAL A 243 -14.53 12.76 -4.37
CA VAL A 243 -15.92 12.35 -4.24
C VAL A 243 -16.13 11.62 -2.92
N TYR A 244 -16.90 12.21 -2.03
CA TYR A 244 -17.29 11.66 -0.73
C TYR A 244 -18.69 12.22 -0.37
N GLU A 245 -19.71 11.66 -1.04
CA GLU A 245 -21.06 12.28 -1.12
C GLU A 245 -21.78 12.32 0.22
N SER A 246 -21.60 11.29 1.05
CA SER A 246 -22.18 11.26 2.39
C SER A 246 -21.12 11.01 3.45
N PHE A 247 -20.77 12.04 4.18
CA PHE A 247 -19.74 11.99 5.20
C PHE A 247 -19.93 10.86 6.21
N LEU A 248 -21.10 10.75 6.83
CA LEU A 248 -21.37 9.76 7.87
C LEU A 248 -21.49 8.35 7.29
N LEU A 249 -22.24 8.19 6.20
CA LEU A 249 -22.53 6.88 5.62
C LEU A 249 -21.29 6.30 4.93
N ASN A 250 -20.57 7.11 4.13
CA ASN A 250 -19.33 6.64 3.50
C ASN A 250 -18.24 6.31 4.53
N THR A 251 -18.18 7.06 5.66
CA THR A 251 -17.27 6.70 6.76
C THR A 251 -17.68 5.39 7.45
N ALA A 252 -18.98 5.19 7.67
CA ALA A 252 -19.50 3.95 8.25
C ALA A 252 -19.26 2.74 7.32
N GLU A 253 -19.50 2.88 6.02
CA GLU A 253 -19.19 1.86 5.01
C GLU A 253 -17.71 1.49 5.02
N ALA A 254 -16.83 2.49 5.05
CA ALA A 254 -15.39 2.27 5.11
C ALA A 254 -14.97 1.52 6.39
N ILE A 255 -15.52 1.87 7.55
CA ILE A 255 -15.25 1.18 8.82
C ILE A 255 -15.76 -0.25 8.77
N LEU A 256 -16.99 -0.49 8.30
CA LEU A 256 -17.54 -1.84 8.15
C LEU A 256 -16.73 -2.69 7.18
N GLY A 257 -16.31 -2.12 6.04
CA GLY A 257 -15.44 -2.79 5.07
C GLY A 257 -14.06 -3.15 5.65
N ILE A 258 -13.46 -2.26 6.46
CA ILE A 258 -12.22 -2.54 7.17
C ILE A 258 -12.41 -3.68 8.16
N LEU A 259 -13.45 -3.65 9.01
CA LEU A 259 -13.74 -4.71 9.96
C LEU A 259 -14.00 -6.04 9.29
N PHE A 260 -14.77 -6.04 8.19
CA PHE A 260 -15.01 -7.21 7.35
C PHE A 260 -13.69 -7.79 6.81
N ALA A 261 -12.83 -6.94 6.22
CA ALA A 261 -11.56 -7.38 5.67
C ALA A 261 -10.62 -7.97 6.73
N LEU A 262 -10.57 -7.38 7.93
CA LEU A 262 -9.77 -7.89 9.05
C LEU A 262 -10.30 -9.23 9.58
N ALA A 263 -11.62 -9.33 9.80
CA ALA A 263 -12.26 -10.57 10.27
C ALA A 263 -12.13 -11.69 9.22
N LEU A 264 -12.35 -11.39 7.92
CA LEU A 264 -12.16 -12.34 6.82
C LEU A 264 -10.71 -12.84 6.76
N SER A 265 -9.76 -11.94 6.91
CA SER A 265 -8.33 -12.27 6.91
C SER A 265 -7.96 -13.18 8.08
N ARG A 266 -8.54 -12.92 9.24
CA ARG A 266 -8.32 -13.74 10.43
C ARG A 266 -8.95 -15.13 10.27
N GLN A 267 -10.16 -15.23 9.74
CA GLN A 267 -10.78 -16.51 9.42
C GLN A 267 -9.94 -17.27 8.37
N THR A 268 -9.42 -16.58 7.38
CA THR A 268 -8.54 -17.20 6.36
C THR A 268 -7.25 -17.75 6.99
N GLU A 269 -6.63 -16.99 7.89
CA GLU A 269 -5.43 -17.42 8.63
C GLU A 269 -5.70 -18.70 9.46
N MET A 270 -6.85 -18.74 10.15
CA MET A 270 -7.20 -19.87 11.03
C MET A 270 -7.63 -21.13 10.27
N HIS A 271 -8.29 -21.00 9.12
CA HIS A 271 -8.95 -22.14 8.47
C HIS A 271 -8.29 -22.58 7.16
N SER A 272 -7.40 -21.80 6.56
CA SER A 272 -6.79 -22.15 5.27
C SER A 272 -5.35 -21.66 5.13
N GLN A 273 -4.40 -22.53 5.47
CA GLN A 273 -2.98 -22.23 5.33
C GLN A 273 -2.60 -21.90 3.87
N ARG A 274 -3.21 -22.58 2.88
CA ARG A 274 -2.91 -22.34 1.45
C ARG A 274 -3.37 -20.95 1.01
N LEU A 275 -4.62 -20.58 1.28
CA LEU A 275 -5.16 -19.27 0.95
C LEU A 275 -4.44 -18.16 1.74
N GLY A 276 -4.20 -18.40 3.04
CA GLY A 276 -3.44 -17.47 3.88
C GLY A 276 -2.05 -17.20 3.32
N SER A 277 -1.33 -18.24 2.87
CA SER A 277 0.01 -18.07 2.27
C SER A 277 -0.04 -17.32 0.95
N LEU A 278 -1.04 -17.59 0.11
CA LEU A 278 -1.25 -16.89 -1.16
C LEU A 278 -1.52 -15.40 -0.95
N PHE A 279 -2.46 -15.05 -0.07
CA PHE A 279 -2.77 -13.65 0.21
C PHE A 279 -1.63 -12.93 0.92
N LYS A 280 -0.91 -13.59 1.84
CA LYS A 280 0.33 -13.04 2.43
C LYS A 280 1.38 -12.71 1.37
N TYR A 281 1.53 -13.57 0.37
CA TYR A 281 2.44 -13.31 -0.74
C TYR A 281 2.05 -12.04 -1.49
N PHE A 282 0.77 -11.89 -1.91
CA PHE A 282 0.29 -10.67 -2.56
C PHE A 282 0.40 -9.43 -1.65
N GLY A 283 0.12 -9.58 -0.37
CA GLY A 283 0.29 -8.51 0.63
C GLY A 283 1.73 -8.02 0.72
N ASN A 284 2.69 -8.94 0.65
CA ASN A 284 4.11 -8.61 0.67
C ASN A 284 4.56 -7.80 -0.55
N ILE A 285 4.03 -8.10 -1.72
CA ILE A 285 4.39 -7.43 -2.98
C ILE A 285 3.35 -6.40 -3.42
N SER A 286 2.42 -6.03 -2.53
CA SER A 286 1.30 -5.13 -2.83
C SER A 286 1.75 -3.79 -3.43
N LEU A 287 2.91 -3.27 -3.02
CA LEU A 287 3.47 -2.06 -3.62
C LEU A 287 3.80 -2.27 -5.10
N ILE A 288 4.40 -3.39 -5.46
CA ILE A 288 4.75 -3.68 -6.87
C ILE A 288 3.49 -3.86 -7.71
N ILE A 289 2.48 -4.56 -7.16
CA ILE A 289 1.18 -4.69 -7.82
C ILE A 289 0.55 -3.29 -8.01
N LEU A 290 0.54 -2.45 -6.98
CA LEU A 290 0.02 -1.09 -7.05
C LEU A 290 0.68 -0.27 -8.16
N LEU A 291 2.01 -0.36 -8.30
CA LEU A 291 2.77 0.42 -9.27
C LEU A 291 2.44 0.04 -10.73
N PHE A 292 2.26 -1.24 -11.02
CA PHE A 292 2.28 -1.74 -12.40
C PHE A 292 0.95 -2.33 -12.90
N HIS A 293 -0.07 -2.53 -12.04
CA HIS A 293 -1.29 -3.25 -12.46
C HIS A 293 -2.07 -2.53 -13.55
N VAL A 294 -2.31 -1.20 -13.44
CA VAL A 294 -3.19 -0.47 -14.37
C VAL A 294 -2.74 -0.60 -15.82
N PRO A 295 -1.51 -0.20 -16.22
CA PRO A 295 -1.13 -0.29 -17.62
C PRO A 295 -1.13 -1.73 -18.16
N ILE A 296 -0.82 -2.72 -17.33
CA ILE A 296 -0.81 -4.12 -17.74
C ILE A 296 -2.24 -4.63 -17.94
N GLN A 297 -3.14 -4.34 -16.98
CA GLN A 297 -4.52 -4.81 -17.07
C GLN A 297 -5.31 -4.13 -18.19
N GLU A 298 -5.09 -2.84 -18.43
CA GLU A 298 -5.71 -2.11 -19.53
C GLU A 298 -5.25 -2.68 -20.88
N PHE A 299 -3.96 -2.90 -21.06
CA PHE A 299 -3.42 -3.48 -22.28
C PHE A 299 -4.06 -4.84 -22.61
N TRP A 300 -4.12 -5.75 -21.63
CA TRP A 300 -4.67 -7.09 -21.85
C TRP A 300 -6.20 -7.08 -21.94
N GLY A 301 -6.87 -6.27 -21.14
CA GLY A 301 -8.32 -6.08 -21.21
C GLY A 301 -8.74 -5.59 -22.60
N GLN A 302 -8.12 -4.54 -23.12
CA GLN A 302 -8.39 -4.00 -24.46
C GLN A 302 -8.09 -5.02 -25.57
N LYS A 303 -6.99 -5.78 -25.48
CA LYS A 303 -6.66 -6.86 -26.41
C LYS A 303 -7.74 -7.94 -26.47
N VAL A 304 -8.15 -8.45 -25.30
CA VAL A 304 -9.19 -9.48 -25.23
C VAL A 304 -10.54 -8.93 -25.67
N MET A 305 -10.88 -7.70 -25.33
CA MET A 305 -12.08 -7.02 -25.78
C MET A 305 -12.12 -6.87 -27.32
N ALA A 306 -10.99 -6.49 -27.91
CA ALA A 306 -10.87 -6.37 -29.38
C ALA A 306 -11.09 -7.71 -30.08
N LEU A 307 -10.59 -8.80 -29.52
CA LEU A 307 -10.68 -10.15 -30.11
C LEU A 307 -12.05 -10.81 -29.88
N THR A 308 -12.58 -10.72 -28.66
CA THR A 308 -13.76 -11.49 -28.24
C THR A 308 -15.06 -10.71 -28.28
N LYS A 309 -14.98 -9.38 -28.25
CA LYS A 309 -16.14 -8.47 -28.05
C LYS A 309 -16.94 -8.81 -26.77
N ASN A 310 -16.30 -9.42 -25.79
CA ASN A 310 -16.92 -9.92 -24.57
C ASN A 310 -16.36 -9.24 -23.34
N LEU A 311 -17.16 -8.38 -22.71
CA LEU A 311 -16.75 -7.58 -21.55
C LEU A 311 -16.31 -8.44 -20.34
N PRO A 312 -17.05 -9.48 -19.90
CA PRO A 312 -16.62 -10.37 -18.83
C PRO A 312 -15.25 -11.02 -19.07
N PHE A 313 -14.96 -11.48 -20.29
CA PHE A 313 -13.63 -12.04 -20.61
C PHE A 313 -12.54 -10.97 -20.60
N SER A 314 -12.85 -9.77 -21.07
CA SER A 314 -11.93 -8.62 -21.00
C SER A 314 -11.55 -8.29 -19.55
N ILE A 315 -12.55 -8.18 -18.67
CA ILE A 315 -12.36 -7.91 -17.24
C ILE A 315 -11.54 -9.01 -16.57
N LEU A 316 -11.88 -10.27 -16.84
CA LEU A 316 -11.15 -11.42 -16.28
C LEU A 316 -9.70 -11.45 -16.73
N ALA A 317 -9.43 -11.23 -18.02
CA ALA A 317 -8.08 -11.18 -18.56
C ALA A 317 -7.28 -9.99 -17.99
N GLY A 318 -7.89 -8.81 -17.95
CA GLY A 318 -7.30 -7.62 -17.32
C GLY A 318 -6.94 -7.88 -15.87
N PHE A 319 -7.87 -8.44 -15.08
CA PHE A 319 -7.62 -8.78 -13.67
C PHE A 319 -6.47 -9.78 -13.50
N ILE A 320 -6.52 -10.90 -14.23
CA ILE A 320 -5.47 -11.94 -14.14
C ILE A 320 -4.11 -11.35 -14.49
N MET A 321 -4.00 -10.60 -15.58
CA MET A 321 -2.74 -10.02 -16.02
C MET A 321 -2.31 -8.84 -15.16
N GLY A 322 -3.25 -8.07 -14.62
CA GLY A 322 -3.01 -7.00 -13.65
C GLY A 322 -2.42 -7.50 -12.33
N VAL A 323 -2.66 -8.78 -11.99
CA VAL A 323 -2.02 -9.44 -10.84
C VAL A 323 -0.73 -10.15 -11.26
N LEU A 324 -0.78 -11.02 -12.27
CA LEU A 324 0.36 -11.87 -12.67
C LEU A 324 1.51 -11.07 -13.29
N GLY A 325 1.21 -10.03 -14.07
CA GLY A 325 2.24 -9.19 -14.68
C GLY A 325 3.18 -8.57 -13.64
N PRO A 326 2.67 -7.83 -12.62
CA PRO A 326 3.50 -7.32 -11.54
C PRO A 326 4.20 -8.41 -10.71
N VAL A 327 3.57 -9.58 -10.52
CA VAL A 327 4.21 -10.75 -9.90
C VAL A 327 5.44 -11.18 -10.69
N LEU A 328 5.32 -11.32 -12.01
CA LEU A 328 6.44 -11.67 -12.88
C LEU A 328 7.54 -10.61 -12.86
N ILE A 329 7.17 -9.32 -12.88
CA ILE A 329 8.14 -8.22 -12.74
C ILE A 329 8.91 -8.37 -11.42
N TYR A 330 8.21 -8.65 -10.32
CA TYR A 330 8.84 -8.83 -9.02
C TYR A 330 9.78 -10.03 -9.00
N GLU A 331 9.32 -11.21 -9.42
CA GLU A 331 10.10 -12.46 -9.33
C GLU A 331 11.34 -12.45 -10.25
N ILE A 332 11.20 -11.86 -11.46
CA ILE A 332 12.28 -11.88 -12.45
C ILE A 332 13.28 -10.74 -12.25
N PHE A 333 12.78 -9.52 -12.00
CA PHE A 333 13.64 -8.33 -12.07
C PHE A 333 13.97 -7.72 -10.71
N ILE A 334 13.13 -7.93 -9.67
CA ILE A 334 13.27 -7.20 -8.41
C ILE A 334 13.80 -8.10 -7.28
N ARG A 335 13.20 -9.27 -7.09
CA ARG A 335 13.38 -10.11 -5.91
C ARG A 335 14.85 -10.36 -5.53
N PHE A 336 15.65 -10.78 -6.49
CA PHE A 336 17.05 -11.16 -6.29
C PHE A 336 18.03 -10.07 -6.76
N ASN A 337 17.55 -8.95 -7.28
CA ASN A 337 18.39 -7.85 -7.76
C ASN A 337 18.53 -6.78 -6.68
N PRO A 338 19.73 -6.57 -6.09
CA PRO A 338 19.93 -5.60 -5.03
C PRO A 338 19.62 -4.16 -5.45
N VAL A 339 19.96 -3.80 -6.69
CA VAL A 339 19.75 -2.44 -7.22
C VAL A 339 18.26 -2.18 -7.40
N ALA A 340 17.54 -3.08 -8.09
CA ALA A 340 16.10 -2.94 -8.28
C ALA A 340 15.37 -2.95 -6.92
N SER A 341 15.66 -3.91 -6.05
CA SER A 341 15.08 -3.97 -4.70
C SER A 341 15.28 -2.68 -3.92
N PHE A 342 16.49 -2.10 -3.96
CA PHE A 342 16.78 -0.82 -3.30
C PHE A 342 15.86 0.30 -3.82
N TRP A 343 15.71 0.45 -5.14
CA TRP A 343 14.89 1.51 -5.72
C TRP A 343 13.40 1.32 -5.42
N PHE A 344 12.91 0.07 -5.36
CA PHE A 344 11.54 -0.23 -4.95
C PHE A 344 11.34 -0.31 -3.42
N GLY A 345 12.28 0.20 -2.63
CA GLY A 345 12.14 0.31 -1.16
C GLY A 345 12.16 -1.05 -0.44
N ARG A 346 12.79 -2.07 -1.04
CA ARG A 346 12.87 -3.44 -0.52
C ARG A 346 14.30 -3.87 -0.26
N LYS A 347 14.45 -4.98 0.44
CA LYS A 347 15.74 -5.70 0.53
C LYS A 347 15.71 -6.86 -0.46
N ALA A 348 16.80 -7.06 -1.19
CA ALA A 348 16.93 -8.23 -2.06
C ALA A 348 16.95 -9.52 -1.23
N GLU A 349 16.26 -10.54 -1.71
CA GLU A 349 16.32 -11.88 -1.14
C GLU A 349 17.53 -12.59 -1.74
N LEU A 350 18.70 -12.48 -1.09
CA LEU A 350 19.90 -13.19 -1.55
C LEU A 350 19.65 -14.70 -1.43
N PRO A 351 20.04 -15.50 -2.43
CA PRO A 351 19.97 -16.95 -2.30
C PRO A 351 20.78 -17.40 -1.09
N ALA A 352 20.24 -18.32 -0.32
CA ALA A 352 20.94 -18.88 0.83
C ALA A 352 22.34 -19.32 0.38
N ARG A 353 23.37 -18.76 1.03
CA ARG A 353 24.76 -19.16 0.78
C ARG A 353 24.80 -20.66 1.06
N LYS A 354 25.10 -21.48 0.04
CA LYS A 354 25.33 -22.89 0.26
C LYS A 354 26.52 -22.98 1.24
N GLU A 355 26.23 -23.33 2.47
CA GLU A 355 27.28 -23.72 3.41
C GLU A 355 27.89 -25.00 2.81
N TYR A 356 29.03 -24.85 2.19
CA TYR A 356 29.85 -26.01 1.92
C TYR A 356 30.26 -26.55 3.28
N PRO A 357 30.06 -27.86 3.54
CA PRO A 357 30.56 -28.47 4.78
C PRO A 357 32.05 -28.13 4.88
N VAL A 358 32.43 -27.46 5.96
CA VAL A 358 33.84 -27.30 6.31
C VAL A 358 34.41 -28.73 6.37
N GLN A 359 35.27 -29.04 5.43
CA GLN A 359 36.05 -30.29 5.56
C GLN A 359 36.84 -30.13 6.86
N GLU A 360 36.44 -30.90 7.88
CA GLU A 360 37.28 -31.09 9.07
C GLU A 360 38.63 -31.56 8.56
N GLU A 361 39.61 -30.69 8.63
CA GLU A 361 41.01 -31.01 8.42
C GLU A 361 41.30 -32.11 9.41
N GLN A 362 41.39 -33.36 8.92
CA GLN A 362 41.80 -34.51 9.72
C GLN A 362 43.18 -34.16 10.27
N THR A 363 43.23 -33.69 11.51
CA THR A 363 44.45 -33.60 12.28
C THR A 363 45.05 -35.00 12.26
N ALA A 364 46.13 -35.13 11.51
CA ALA A 364 46.93 -36.38 11.47
C ALA A 364 47.31 -36.71 12.90
N VAL A 365 46.63 -37.72 13.44
CA VAL A 365 47.01 -38.34 14.70
C VAL A 365 48.37 -39.05 14.41
N ASN A 366 49.45 -38.47 14.93
CA ASN A 366 50.75 -39.14 14.95
C ASN A 366 50.60 -40.47 15.68
N PRO A 367 51.08 -41.61 15.10
CA PRO A 367 51.04 -42.89 15.78
C PRO A 367 51.95 -42.83 17.04
N PRO A 368 51.54 -43.45 18.16
CA PRO A 368 52.35 -43.50 19.36
C PRO A 368 53.57 -44.41 19.17
N GLY A 369 54.77 -43.88 19.26
CA GLY A 369 55.96 -44.65 19.35
C GLY A 369 57.19 -44.22 18.52
N THR A 370 57.74 -43.03 18.84
CA THR A 370 59.16 -42.77 18.51
C THR A 370 59.85 -42.16 19.74
N PRO A 371 60.98 -42.79 20.24
CA PRO A 371 61.63 -42.28 21.45
C PRO A 371 62.36 -40.97 21.19
N ALA A 372 62.33 -40.10 22.19
CA ALA A 372 63.03 -38.84 22.19
C ALA A 372 64.53 -39.01 22.03
N VAL A 373 65.12 -38.41 21.02
CA VAL A 373 66.56 -38.24 20.89
C VAL A 373 66.99 -37.05 21.68
N GLU A 374 67.71 -37.28 22.77
CA GLU A 374 68.37 -36.32 23.62
C GLU A 374 69.53 -35.64 22.87
N ILE A 375 69.48 -34.42 22.43
CA ILE A 375 70.62 -33.71 21.88
C ILE A 375 71.28 -32.96 23.06
N LYS A 376 72.46 -33.45 23.47
CA LYS A 376 73.35 -32.72 24.37
C LYS A 376 74.04 -31.62 23.62
N GLU A 377 73.97 -30.40 24.19
CA GLU A 377 74.79 -29.23 23.84
C GLU A 377 76.26 -29.49 24.12
N GLN A 378 77.08 -29.19 23.13
CA GLN A 378 78.44 -28.72 23.29
C GLN A 378 78.65 -27.48 22.41
#